data_5fcc9242387f651323e9beb707429b6a
#
_entry.id   5fcc9242387f651323e9beb707429b6a
#
_cell.length_a   1.000
_cell.length_b   1.000
_cell.length_c   1.000
_cell.angle_alpha   90.00
_cell.angle_beta   90.00
_cell.angle_gamma   90.00
#
_symmetry.space_group_name_H-M   'P 1'
#
loop_
_entity.id
_entity.type
_entity.pdbx_description
1 polymer ?
#
loop_
_entity_poly.entity_id
_entity_poly.type
_entity_poly.pdbx_seq_one_letter_code
_entity_poly.pdbx_strand_id
1 'polypeptide(L)'
;MPEEARPTPRVDRPEIPAEYGVGKATEHVDWSHVMERIDAARVYWIATVGSDGRPHVRPVDGMVVDGVIYVGGSPATRWVRDLAANAHVSVHLDTLDGDVVIVEGEAEILASNSDAFAERMAAASKAKYPEYGMTAASFKGPGPIAIRPRKVVAWTNFMKNPTRFRFD
;
A
#
# COMPACT_ATOMS: atom_id res chain seq x y z
N MET A 1 -18.79 -1.15 14.36
CA MET A 1 -18.83 -0.75 12.95
C MET A 1 -18.91 -2.02 12.15
N PRO A 2 -19.85 -2.16 11.19
CA PRO A 2 -19.85 -3.32 10.32
C PRO A 2 -18.52 -3.37 9.57
N GLU A 3 -18.01 -4.57 9.37
CA GLU A 3 -16.88 -4.88 8.51
C GLU A 3 -17.15 -4.26 7.13
N GLU A 4 -16.50 -3.14 6.82
CA GLU A 4 -16.61 -2.54 5.49
C GLU A 4 -16.13 -3.60 4.50
N ALA A 5 -17.06 -4.07 3.68
CA ALA A 5 -16.75 -5.01 2.61
C ALA A 5 -15.59 -4.43 1.78
N ARG A 6 -14.53 -5.20 1.61
CA ARG A 6 -13.38 -4.80 0.79
C ARG A 6 -13.88 -4.34 -0.58
N PRO A 7 -13.59 -3.11 -1.01
CA PRO A 7 -14.06 -2.66 -2.30
C PRO A 7 -13.47 -3.57 -3.40
N THR A 8 -14.34 -4.16 -4.21
CA THR A 8 -13.91 -4.92 -5.38
C THR A 8 -13.44 -3.92 -6.44
N PRO A 9 -12.18 -3.98 -6.85
CA PRO A 9 -11.66 -3.02 -7.82
C PRO A 9 -12.28 -3.24 -9.21
N ARG A 10 -12.48 -2.15 -9.96
CA ARG A 10 -12.69 -2.24 -11.41
C ARG A 10 -11.36 -2.57 -12.07
N VAL A 11 -11.35 -3.57 -12.95
CA VAL A 11 -10.15 -4.06 -13.63
C VAL A 11 -10.17 -3.60 -15.06
N ASP A 12 -9.10 -2.94 -15.49
CA ASP A 12 -8.87 -2.56 -16.89
C ASP A 12 -7.36 -2.58 -17.21
N ARG A 13 -6.96 -1.97 -18.32
CA ARG A 13 -5.56 -1.86 -18.71
C ARG A 13 -5.06 -0.43 -18.57
N PRO A 14 -3.81 -0.25 -18.11
CA PRO A 14 -3.17 1.05 -18.24
C PRO A 14 -3.00 1.40 -19.71
N GLU A 15 -3.10 2.68 -20.04
CA GLU A 15 -2.71 3.18 -21.37
C GLU A 15 -1.18 3.09 -21.50
N ILE A 16 -0.74 2.32 -22.50
CA ILE A 16 0.69 2.11 -22.77
C ILE A 16 0.93 2.55 -24.22
N PRO A 17 1.86 3.48 -24.45
CA PRO A 17 2.20 3.93 -25.79
C PRO A 17 2.60 2.75 -26.70
N ALA A 18 2.16 2.81 -27.97
CA ALA A 18 2.34 1.71 -28.92
C ALA A 18 3.81 1.37 -29.19
N GLU A 19 4.71 2.35 -29.02
CA GLU A 19 6.16 2.18 -29.18
C GLU A 19 6.80 1.24 -28.16
N TYR A 20 6.13 0.97 -27.05
CA TYR A 20 6.60 -0.04 -26.07
C TYR A 20 6.34 -1.48 -26.53
N GLY A 21 5.68 -1.67 -27.68
CA GLY A 21 5.48 -2.99 -28.25
C GLY A 21 4.60 -3.92 -27.42
N VAL A 22 3.91 -3.38 -26.42
CA VAL A 22 2.91 -4.13 -25.65
C VAL A 22 1.72 -4.35 -26.57
N GLY A 23 1.62 -5.54 -27.16
CA GLY A 23 0.52 -5.93 -28.02
C GLY A 23 -0.83 -5.88 -27.31
N LYS A 24 -1.88 -6.37 -27.96
CA LYS A 24 -3.17 -6.58 -27.28
C LYS A 24 -2.98 -7.64 -26.20
N ALA A 25 -2.59 -7.17 -25.00
CA ALA A 25 -2.47 -8.03 -23.84
C ALA A 25 -3.85 -8.67 -23.56
N THR A 26 -3.91 -9.97 -23.45
CA THR A 26 -5.14 -10.76 -23.33
C THR A 26 -5.42 -11.21 -21.92
N GLU A 27 -4.43 -11.12 -21.04
CA GLU A 27 -4.48 -11.59 -19.66
C GLU A 27 -4.49 -10.43 -18.68
N HIS A 28 -5.10 -10.60 -17.53
CA HIS A 28 -5.00 -9.71 -16.39
C HIS A 28 -4.27 -10.41 -15.25
N VAL A 29 -3.61 -9.64 -14.40
CA VAL A 29 -3.17 -10.13 -13.09
C VAL A 29 -4.39 -10.26 -12.19
N ASP A 30 -4.51 -11.35 -11.44
CA ASP A 30 -5.58 -11.51 -10.47
C ASP A 30 -5.37 -10.60 -9.26
N TRP A 31 -6.46 -10.05 -8.75
CA TRP A 31 -6.39 -9.20 -7.55
C TRP A 31 -5.88 -9.94 -6.32
N SER A 32 -6.19 -11.24 -6.18
CA SER A 32 -5.66 -12.10 -5.12
C SER A 32 -4.13 -12.15 -5.15
N HIS A 33 -3.52 -12.30 -6.34
CA HIS A 33 -2.06 -12.27 -6.50
C HIS A 33 -1.48 -10.93 -6.03
N VAL A 34 -2.11 -9.81 -6.40
CA VAL A 34 -1.67 -8.49 -5.95
C VAL A 34 -1.69 -8.38 -4.43
N MET A 35 -2.78 -8.84 -3.80
CA MET A 35 -2.92 -8.81 -2.34
C MET A 35 -1.91 -9.73 -1.64
N GLU A 36 -1.63 -10.90 -2.19
CA GLU A 36 -0.59 -11.81 -1.68
C GLU A 36 0.79 -11.15 -1.73
N ARG A 37 1.11 -10.46 -2.82
CA ARG A 37 2.37 -9.71 -2.95
C ARG A 37 2.47 -8.57 -1.94
N ILE A 38 1.38 -7.81 -1.76
CA ILE A 38 1.33 -6.72 -0.77
C ILE A 38 1.49 -7.28 0.64
N ASP A 39 0.81 -8.36 0.99
CA ASP A 39 0.88 -8.92 2.33
C ASP A 39 2.24 -9.56 2.63
N ALA A 40 2.85 -10.25 1.67
CA ALA A 40 4.16 -10.88 1.82
C ALA A 40 5.32 -9.87 1.90
N ALA A 41 5.17 -8.67 1.34
CA ALA A 41 6.24 -7.67 1.33
C ALA A 41 6.62 -7.23 2.74
N ARG A 42 7.91 -7.27 3.08
CA ARG A 42 8.44 -6.76 4.37
C ARG A 42 8.83 -5.29 4.29
N VAL A 43 9.11 -4.80 3.10
CA VAL A 43 9.49 -3.41 2.84
C VAL A 43 8.53 -2.81 1.82
N TYR A 44 8.03 -1.63 2.13
CA TYR A 44 7.19 -0.81 1.27
C TYR A 44 7.94 0.47 0.95
N TRP A 45 8.17 0.73 -0.33
CA TRP A 45 8.77 1.98 -0.76
C TRP A 45 7.68 3.03 -0.92
N ILE A 46 7.60 3.95 0.03
CA ILE A 46 6.59 5.01 0.02
C ILE A 46 7.17 6.29 -0.56
N ALA A 47 6.51 6.82 -1.58
CA ALA A 47 6.79 8.13 -2.16
C ALA A 47 5.79 9.16 -1.65
N THR A 48 6.30 10.27 -1.13
CA THR A 48 5.54 11.44 -0.68
C THR A 48 6.01 12.69 -1.42
N VAL A 49 5.25 13.76 -1.36
CA VAL A 49 5.61 15.05 -1.97
C VAL A 49 5.58 16.13 -0.89
N GLY A 50 6.70 16.80 -0.70
CA GLY A 50 6.81 17.91 0.24
C GLY A 50 6.06 19.15 -0.24
N SER A 51 5.88 20.12 0.67
CA SER A 51 5.24 21.41 0.36
C SER A 51 5.96 22.22 -0.72
N ASP A 52 7.23 21.91 -0.98
CA ASP A 52 8.06 22.48 -2.05
C ASP A 52 7.90 21.75 -3.41
N GLY A 53 6.98 20.78 -3.48
CA GLY A 53 6.72 19.97 -4.68
C GLY A 53 7.77 18.90 -4.96
N ARG A 54 8.77 18.71 -4.09
CA ARG A 54 9.84 17.72 -4.31
C ARG A 54 9.41 16.33 -3.86
N PRO A 55 9.56 15.31 -4.71
CA PRO A 55 9.30 13.93 -4.32
C PRO A 55 10.33 13.45 -3.30
N HIS A 56 9.89 12.56 -2.43
CA HIS A 56 10.69 11.93 -1.40
C HIS A 56 10.30 10.46 -1.26
N VAL A 57 11.27 9.55 -1.32
CA VAL A 57 11.02 8.10 -1.24
C VAL A 57 11.71 7.52 -0.02
N ARG A 58 11.02 6.62 0.69
CA ARG A 58 11.56 5.90 1.85
C ARG A 58 11.10 4.44 1.87
N PRO A 59 11.98 3.51 2.28
CA PRO A 59 11.56 2.20 2.71
C PRO A 59 10.91 2.30 4.10
N VAL A 60 9.79 1.66 4.29
CA VAL A 60 9.08 1.56 5.56
C VAL A 60 8.57 0.15 5.78
N ASP A 61 8.44 -0.26 7.03
CA ASP A 61 7.76 -1.50 7.39
C ASP A 61 6.25 -1.29 7.34
N GLY A 62 5.52 -2.34 6.98
CA GLY A 62 4.07 -2.26 6.91
C GLY A 62 3.40 -3.61 6.97
N MET A 63 2.12 -3.59 7.18
CA MET A 63 1.28 -4.79 7.25
C MET A 63 -0.08 -4.53 6.63
N VAL A 64 -0.77 -5.60 6.28
CA VAL A 64 -2.14 -5.53 5.79
C VAL A 64 -3.07 -6.00 6.90
N VAL A 65 -4.05 -5.17 7.22
CA VAL A 65 -5.14 -5.53 8.13
C VAL A 65 -6.46 -5.15 7.44
N ASP A 66 -7.38 -6.08 7.36
CA ASP A 66 -8.69 -5.91 6.71
C ASP A 66 -8.60 -5.38 5.25
N GLY A 67 -7.51 -5.73 4.53
CA GLY A 67 -7.27 -5.30 3.15
C GLY A 67 -6.73 -3.88 2.98
N VAL A 68 -6.40 -3.19 4.07
CA VAL A 68 -5.77 -1.87 4.08
C VAL A 68 -4.29 -2.02 4.45
N ILE A 69 -3.42 -1.29 3.77
CA ILE A 69 -1.99 -1.21 4.09
C ILE A 69 -1.82 -0.22 5.25
N TYR A 70 -1.16 -0.66 6.31
CA TYR A 70 -0.77 0.18 7.44
C TYR A 70 0.74 0.24 7.55
N VAL A 71 1.28 1.43 7.68
CA VAL A 71 2.71 1.67 7.88
C VAL A 71 2.93 2.46 9.17
N GLY A 72 4.09 2.26 9.79
CA GLY A 72 4.52 3.03 10.95
C GLY A 72 5.39 4.21 10.57
N GLY A 73 5.32 5.31 11.32
CA GLY A 73 6.20 6.45 11.12
C GLY A 73 6.14 7.46 12.24
N SER A 74 7.30 8.04 12.59
CA SER A 74 7.36 9.11 13.57
C SER A 74 6.94 10.44 12.93
N PRO A 75 6.09 11.26 13.60
CA PRO A 75 5.76 12.61 13.16
C PRO A 75 6.99 13.53 12.98
N ALA A 76 8.11 13.18 13.61
CA ALA A 76 9.36 13.91 13.46
C ALA A 76 10.07 13.65 12.13
N THR A 77 9.68 12.62 11.37
CA THR A 77 10.27 12.32 10.08
C THR A 77 9.72 13.20 8.97
N ARG A 78 10.54 13.50 7.96
CA ARG A 78 10.13 14.34 6.83
C ARG A 78 8.90 13.76 6.12
N TRP A 79 8.91 12.49 5.78
CA TRP A 79 7.86 11.86 4.99
C TRP A 79 6.48 11.88 5.69
N VAL A 80 6.45 11.74 7.04
CA VAL A 80 5.18 11.87 7.80
C VAL A 80 4.69 13.31 7.82
N ARG A 81 5.60 14.29 7.92
CA ARG A 81 5.21 15.70 7.79
C ARG A 81 4.72 16.05 6.39
N ASP A 82 5.33 15.46 5.36
CA ASP A 82 4.87 15.63 3.97
C ASP A 82 3.42 15.14 3.83
N LEU A 83 3.07 13.99 4.44
CA LEU A 83 1.70 13.43 4.44
C LEU A 83 0.67 14.35 5.11
N ALA A 84 1.05 15.05 6.17
CA ALA A 84 0.15 16.00 6.82
C ALA A 84 -0.21 17.19 5.92
N ALA A 85 0.67 17.53 4.97
CA ALA A 85 0.45 18.60 3.99
C ALA A 85 -0.17 18.09 2.68
N ASN A 86 0.14 16.87 2.27
CA ASN A 86 -0.35 16.25 1.06
C ASN A 86 -0.50 14.74 1.29
N ALA A 87 -1.75 14.30 1.38
CA ALA A 87 -2.08 12.90 1.66
C ALA A 87 -1.82 11.94 0.49
N HIS A 88 -1.58 12.43 -0.72
CA HIS A 88 -1.33 11.58 -1.88
C HIS A 88 0.00 10.85 -1.77
N VAL A 89 -0.04 9.54 -1.99
CA VAL A 89 1.13 8.66 -1.91
C VAL A 89 1.20 7.71 -3.09
N SER A 90 2.41 7.30 -3.41
CA SER A 90 2.63 6.10 -4.21
C SER A 90 3.47 5.12 -3.40
N VAL A 91 3.05 3.85 -3.41
CA VAL A 91 3.77 2.76 -2.75
C VAL A 91 4.11 1.72 -3.79
N HIS A 92 5.36 1.28 -3.82
CA HIS A 92 5.74 0.11 -4.61
C HIS A 92 6.45 -0.92 -3.74
N LEU A 93 6.40 -2.15 -4.20
CA LEU A 93 7.08 -3.28 -3.57
C LEU A 93 8.40 -3.56 -4.29
N ASP A 94 9.31 -4.27 -3.63
CA ASP A 94 10.50 -4.80 -4.31
C ASP A 94 10.08 -5.71 -5.46
N THR A 95 10.66 -5.45 -6.63
CA THR A 95 10.40 -6.25 -7.83
C THR A 95 11.18 -7.55 -7.77
N LEU A 96 10.47 -8.66 -7.89
CA LEU A 96 11.04 -10.00 -8.00
C LEU A 96 10.65 -10.58 -9.37
N ASP A 97 11.64 -10.97 -10.17
CA ASP A 97 11.44 -11.64 -11.46
C ASP A 97 10.45 -10.95 -12.42
N GLY A 98 10.41 -9.61 -12.38
CA GLY A 98 9.51 -8.81 -13.21
C GLY A 98 8.07 -8.68 -12.67
N ASP A 99 7.79 -9.25 -11.50
CA ASP A 99 6.52 -9.07 -10.80
C ASP A 99 6.48 -7.71 -10.09
N VAL A 100 5.63 -6.82 -10.54
CA VAL A 100 5.53 -5.43 -10.10
C VAL A 100 4.16 -5.12 -9.55
N VAL A 101 4.13 -4.43 -8.41
CA VAL A 101 2.93 -3.85 -7.81
C VAL A 101 3.21 -2.41 -7.42
N ILE A 102 2.40 -1.49 -7.93
CA ILE A 102 2.46 -0.06 -7.62
C ILE A 102 1.07 0.37 -7.17
N VAL A 103 0.98 0.91 -5.96
CA VAL A 103 -0.25 1.42 -5.34
C VAL A 103 -0.20 2.93 -5.33
N GLU A 104 -1.18 3.59 -5.94
CA GLU A 104 -1.40 5.03 -5.80
C GLU A 104 -2.65 5.25 -4.94
N GLY A 105 -2.57 6.12 -3.95
CA GLY A 105 -3.66 6.31 -3.01
C GLY A 105 -3.47 7.50 -2.09
N GLU A 106 -4.21 7.47 -1.01
CA GLU A 106 -4.20 8.50 0.02
C GLU A 106 -3.80 7.88 1.37
N ALA A 107 -2.97 8.61 2.10
CA ALA A 107 -2.56 8.24 3.44
C ALA A 107 -3.36 9.01 4.49
N GLU A 108 -3.82 8.30 5.51
CA GLU A 108 -4.52 8.85 6.68
C GLU A 108 -3.74 8.51 7.94
N ILE A 109 -3.31 9.53 8.69
CA ILE A 109 -2.67 9.34 10.00
C ILE A 109 -3.77 9.16 11.02
N LEU A 110 -3.90 7.95 11.58
CA LEU A 110 -4.94 7.65 12.55
C LEU A 110 -4.67 8.35 13.88
N ALA A 111 -5.63 9.14 14.36
CA ALA A 111 -5.52 9.89 15.61
C ALA A 111 -5.71 9.00 16.84
N SER A 112 -6.57 7.98 16.73
CA SER A 112 -6.87 7.03 17.80
C SER A 112 -7.40 5.73 17.21
N ASN A 113 -7.31 4.65 17.96
CA ASN A 113 -7.70 3.33 17.51
C ASN A 113 -8.55 2.61 18.56
N SER A 114 -9.55 1.83 18.11
CA SER A 114 -10.33 0.97 18.99
C SER A 114 -9.46 -0.21 19.50
N ASP A 115 -9.84 -0.78 20.64
CA ASP A 115 -9.15 -1.94 21.21
C ASP A 115 -9.15 -3.13 20.21
N ALA A 116 -10.30 -3.37 19.56
CA ALA A 116 -10.41 -4.44 18.56
C ALA A 116 -9.47 -4.23 17.35
N PHE A 117 -9.31 -3.00 16.90
CA PHE A 117 -8.34 -2.71 15.82
C PHE A 117 -6.90 -2.87 16.31
N ALA A 118 -6.58 -2.38 17.50
CA ALA A 118 -5.24 -2.52 18.10
C ALA A 118 -4.84 -4.00 18.28
N GLU A 119 -5.77 -4.87 18.66
CA GLU A 119 -5.53 -6.31 18.75
C GLU A 119 -5.23 -6.94 17.37
N ARG A 120 -5.98 -6.57 16.32
CA ARG A 120 -5.70 -7.05 14.95
C ARG A 120 -4.34 -6.58 14.44
N MET A 121 -3.99 -5.32 14.70
CA MET A 121 -2.67 -4.76 14.34
C MET A 121 -1.55 -5.52 15.08
N ALA A 122 -1.72 -5.81 16.37
CA ALA A 122 -0.74 -6.57 17.15
C ALA A 122 -0.58 -8.00 16.63
N ALA A 123 -1.68 -8.66 16.27
CA ALA A 123 -1.64 -10.00 15.68
C ALA A 123 -0.91 -10.00 14.32
N ALA A 124 -1.21 -9.05 13.44
CA ALA A 124 -0.54 -8.89 12.15
C ALA A 124 0.95 -8.58 12.32
N SER A 125 1.30 -7.67 13.25
CA SER A 125 2.70 -7.36 13.56
C SER A 125 3.45 -8.57 14.09
N LYS A 126 2.87 -9.33 15.01
CA LYS A 126 3.48 -10.55 15.55
C LYS A 126 3.72 -11.61 14.48
N ALA A 127 2.80 -11.74 13.53
CA ALA A 127 2.94 -12.69 12.42
C ALA A 127 4.06 -12.30 11.47
N LYS A 128 4.19 -11.01 11.15
CA LYS A 128 5.09 -10.52 10.10
C LYS A 128 6.45 -10.06 10.63
N TYR A 129 6.49 -9.46 11.82
CA TYR A 129 7.66 -8.86 12.48
C TYR A 129 7.72 -9.28 13.95
N PRO A 130 7.85 -10.59 14.25
CA PRO A 130 7.86 -11.07 15.65
C PRO A 130 8.98 -10.43 16.46
N GLU A 131 10.07 -10.04 15.82
CA GLU A 131 11.23 -9.39 16.43
C GLU A 131 10.93 -8.01 17.04
N TYR A 132 9.84 -7.34 16.63
CA TYR A 132 9.49 -6.02 17.15
C TYR A 132 8.76 -6.06 18.48
N GLY A 133 8.23 -7.22 18.87
CA GLY A 133 7.55 -7.39 20.16
C GLY A 133 6.35 -6.47 20.37
N MET A 134 5.70 -6.02 19.30
CA MET A 134 4.56 -5.09 19.37
C MET A 134 3.35 -5.75 20.01
N THR A 135 2.64 -5.01 20.83
CA THR A 135 1.43 -5.43 21.52
C THR A 135 0.25 -4.53 21.16
N ALA A 136 -0.98 -4.88 21.55
CA ALA A 136 -2.14 -4.02 21.32
C ALA A 136 -1.94 -2.61 21.91
N ALA A 137 -1.25 -2.49 23.06
CA ALA A 137 -0.94 -1.18 23.63
C ALA A 137 -0.12 -0.29 22.69
N SER A 138 0.73 -0.88 21.85
CA SER A 138 1.55 -0.16 20.88
C SER A 138 0.73 0.53 19.77
N PHE A 139 -0.51 0.09 19.58
CA PHE A 139 -1.40 0.58 18.51
C PHE A 139 -2.61 1.36 19.02
N LYS A 140 -2.75 1.63 20.32
CA LYS A 140 -3.89 2.38 20.88
C LYS A 140 -3.79 3.88 20.67
N GLY A 141 -2.59 4.42 20.62
CA GLY A 141 -2.34 5.84 20.40
C GLY A 141 -2.41 6.27 18.93
N PRO A 142 -2.17 7.56 18.65
CA PRO A 142 -1.98 8.02 17.28
C PRO A 142 -0.77 7.32 16.67
N GLY A 143 -0.85 6.99 15.40
CA GLY A 143 0.35 6.47 14.79
C GLY A 143 0.23 5.56 13.59
N PRO A 144 -0.58 4.50 13.49
CA PRO A 144 -0.70 3.79 12.24
C PRO A 144 -1.17 4.73 11.13
N ILE A 145 -0.48 4.66 10.00
CA ILE A 145 -0.83 5.43 8.81
C ILE A 145 -1.50 4.46 7.85
N ALA A 146 -2.80 4.65 7.64
CA ALA A 146 -3.58 3.86 6.70
C ALA A 146 -3.34 4.37 5.27
N ILE A 147 -3.04 3.47 4.34
CA ILE A 147 -2.93 3.78 2.92
C ILE A 147 -4.12 3.17 2.20
N ARG A 148 -5.00 4.03 1.71
CA ARG A 148 -6.20 3.64 0.97
C ARG A 148 -5.91 3.73 -0.54
N PRO A 149 -5.90 2.60 -1.25
CA PRO A 149 -5.63 2.61 -2.68
C PRO A 149 -6.76 3.31 -3.45
N ARG A 150 -6.40 4.13 -4.42
CA ARG A 150 -7.28 4.67 -5.46
C ARG A 150 -7.03 3.97 -6.79
N LYS A 151 -5.79 3.59 -7.02
CA LYS A 151 -5.36 2.88 -8.21
C LYS A 151 -4.22 1.94 -7.86
N VAL A 152 -4.25 0.74 -8.43
CA VAL A 152 -3.11 -0.17 -8.40
C VAL A 152 -2.77 -0.57 -9.83
N VAL A 153 -1.49 -0.55 -10.15
CA VAL A 153 -0.97 -1.08 -11.43
C VAL A 153 -0.05 -2.26 -11.09
N ALA A 154 -0.29 -3.38 -11.76
CA ALA A 154 0.48 -4.59 -11.54
C ALA A 154 0.73 -5.35 -12.84
N TRP A 155 1.83 -6.10 -12.88
CA TRP A 155 2.12 -7.06 -13.94
C TRP A 155 3.11 -8.11 -13.43
N THR A 156 2.99 -9.33 -13.91
CA THR A 156 4.00 -10.39 -13.78
C THR A 156 4.80 -10.54 -15.08
N ASN A 157 4.23 -10.09 -16.19
CA ASN A 157 4.87 -9.98 -17.47
C ASN A 157 4.36 -8.71 -18.17
N PHE A 158 5.17 -7.65 -18.16
CA PHE A 158 4.80 -6.34 -18.68
C PHE A 158 4.25 -6.41 -20.12
N MET A 159 4.80 -7.26 -20.96
CA MET A 159 4.39 -7.36 -22.36
C MET A 159 3.04 -8.06 -22.55
N LYS A 160 2.58 -8.85 -21.57
CA LYS A 160 1.39 -9.68 -21.70
C LYS A 160 0.22 -9.24 -20.81
N ASN A 161 0.51 -8.85 -19.55
CA ASN A 161 -0.53 -8.68 -18.54
C ASN A 161 -0.46 -7.40 -17.71
N PRO A 162 -0.07 -6.23 -18.24
CA PRO A 162 -0.18 -5.00 -17.48
C PRO A 162 -1.66 -4.76 -17.13
N THR A 163 -1.94 -4.65 -15.83
CA THR A 163 -3.30 -4.59 -15.29
C THR A 163 -3.44 -3.37 -14.39
N ARG A 164 -4.57 -2.69 -14.50
CA ARG A 164 -4.92 -1.58 -13.62
C ARG A 164 -6.20 -1.90 -12.85
N PHE A 165 -6.13 -1.71 -11.54
CA PHE A 165 -7.25 -1.83 -10.62
C PHE A 165 -7.61 -0.43 -10.14
N ARG A 166 -8.89 -0.07 -10.19
CA ARG A 166 -9.41 1.22 -9.72
C ARG A 166 -10.40 1.01 -8.59
N PHE A 167 -10.31 1.86 -7.59
CA PHE A 167 -11.19 1.90 -6.43
C PHE A 167 -11.95 3.24 -6.46
N ASP A 168 -13.26 3.16 -6.43
CA ASP A 168 -14.17 4.32 -6.38
C ASP A 168 -14.36 4.80 -4.96
#